data_144e50699c055fdee1a8953e777d4edb
#
_entry.id   144e50699c055fdee1a8953e777d4edb
#
_cell.length_a   1.000
_cell.length_b   1.000
_cell.length_c   1.000
_cell.angle_alpha   90.00
_cell.angle_beta   90.00
_cell.angle_gamma   90.00
#
_symmetry.space_group_name_H-M   'P 1'
#
loop_
_entity.id
_entity.type
_entity.pdbx_description
1 polymer ?
#
loop_
_entity_poly.entity_id
_entity_poly.type
_entity_poly.pdbx_seq_one_letter_code
_entity_poly.pdbx_strand_id
1 'polypeptide(L)'
;MSYILTLDQCNFENSARVGVKAAALGELRRAGFRVPNGFVITAEAYPSFIAPLRDKIAARLTDDVVNDPAELEGSATEIREWIGAQVLPAALRAEVETALDALSASERTSLIARSSTAADDLATSFGAGVARAYAGLVGIDEIARAIARAWAALWNSRAIYYRWRKKIVQTEPAFAILIQPMVRADSAGVILTEHPITGNRDEMEIKSVFGLGMPVMNGRFHPDEFIFDKSKNEITDRTQVEQAIRLAVGDDGHVEEQVMPAARSCPQPKPIRLRSPTRKLRNSPRSVSASKHFSRRRKISNGLWQTGNL
;
A
#
# COMPACT_ATOMS: atom_id res chain seq x y z
N MET A 1 16.70 -15.45 11.56
CA MET A 1 16.54 -14.20 10.81
C MET A 1 15.22 -13.58 11.21
N SER A 2 15.18 -12.28 11.47
CA SER A 2 13.91 -11.59 11.77
C SER A 2 13.11 -11.36 10.47
N TYR A 3 11.81 -11.58 10.56
CA TYR A 3 10.87 -11.27 9.49
C TYR A 3 10.42 -9.80 9.49
N ILE A 4 10.82 -9.03 10.50
CA ILE A 4 10.40 -7.63 10.66
C ILE A 4 11.55 -6.68 10.35
N LEU A 5 11.25 -5.65 9.56
CA LEU A 5 12.13 -4.51 9.30
C LEU A 5 11.41 -3.21 9.59
N THR A 6 12.09 -2.25 10.19
CA THR A 6 11.58 -0.88 10.34
C THR A 6 11.60 -0.16 8.99
N LEU A 7 10.81 0.90 8.82
CA LEU A 7 10.82 1.68 7.58
C LEU A 7 12.19 2.31 7.28
N ASP A 8 12.99 2.63 8.30
CA ASP A 8 14.33 3.19 8.11
C ASP A 8 15.32 2.16 7.50
N GLN A 9 15.03 0.87 7.66
CA GLN A 9 15.79 -0.23 7.05
C GLN A 9 15.32 -0.58 5.63
N CYS A 10 14.17 -0.03 5.18
CA CYS A 10 13.62 -0.29 3.86
C CYS A 10 14.25 0.64 2.81
N ASN A 11 14.65 0.08 1.67
CA ASN A 11 15.20 0.81 0.52
C ASN A 11 14.97 0.05 -0.78
N PHE A 12 15.34 0.63 -1.92
CA PHE A 12 15.18 -0.04 -3.21
C PHE A 12 16.10 -1.25 -3.40
N GLU A 13 17.23 -1.32 -2.68
CA GLU A 13 18.15 -2.46 -2.76
C GLU A 13 17.51 -3.74 -2.16
N ASN A 14 16.70 -3.57 -1.12
CA ASN A 14 15.97 -4.69 -0.52
C ASN A 14 14.48 -4.78 -0.91
N SER A 15 14.10 -4.13 -2.03
CA SER A 15 12.72 -4.10 -2.51
C SER A 15 12.12 -5.47 -2.82
N ALA A 16 12.94 -6.47 -3.13
CA ALA A 16 12.49 -7.86 -3.29
C ALA A 16 11.90 -8.43 -1.98
N ARG A 17 12.45 -8.03 -0.82
CA ARG A 17 12.02 -8.47 0.51
C ARG A 17 10.86 -7.64 1.08
N VAL A 18 10.91 -6.30 0.89
CA VAL A 18 9.99 -5.36 1.53
C VAL A 18 8.92 -4.81 0.59
N GLY A 19 9.04 -5.07 -0.69
CA GLY A 19 8.18 -4.53 -1.73
C GLY A 19 8.49 -3.06 -2.05
N VAL A 20 8.04 -2.62 -3.23
CA VAL A 20 8.32 -1.25 -3.76
C VAL A 20 7.70 -0.16 -2.90
N LYS A 21 6.51 -0.43 -2.34
CA LYS A 21 5.81 0.58 -1.52
C LYS A 21 6.58 0.90 -0.24
N ALA A 22 7.02 -0.10 0.49
CA ALA A 22 7.80 0.09 1.70
C ALA A 22 9.19 0.66 1.39
N ALA A 23 9.83 0.19 0.33
CA ALA A 23 11.11 0.72 -0.14
C ALA A 23 11.02 2.21 -0.44
N ALA A 24 10.00 2.64 -1.21
CA ALA A 24 9.79 4.05 -1.54
C ALA A 24 9.53 4.93 -0.29
N LEU A 25 8.76 4.42 0.69
CA LEU A 25 8.52 5.14 1.93
C LEU A 25 9.79 5.27 2.78
N GLY A 26 10.64 4.25 2.83
CA GLY A 26 11.94 4.31 3.48
C GLY A 26 12.87 5.35 2.83
N GLU A 27 12.90 5.41 1.48
CA GLU A 27 13.66 6.44 0.76
C GLU A 27 13.12 7.86 1.05
N LEU A 28 11.79 8.04 1.09
CA LEU A 28 11.18 9.31 1.42
C LEU A 28 11.54 9.75 2.84
N ARG A 29 11.53 8.85 3.83
CA ARG A 29 11.98 9.17 5.20
C ARG A 29 13.44 9.61 5.24
N ARG A 30 14.34 8.89 4.56
CA ARG A 30 15.76 9.29 4.46
C ARG A 30 15.95 10.63 3.77
N ALA A 31 15.08 10.97 2.82
CA ALA A 31 15.08 12.27 2.18
C ALA A 31 14.47 13.40 3.05
N GLY A 32 14.00 13.09 4.28
CA GLY A 32 13.47 14.06 5.22
C GLY A 32 11.98 14.37 5.05
N PHE A 33 11.25 13.61 4.24
CA PHE A 33 9.80 13.75 4.16
C PHE A 33 9.11 13.18 5.41
N ARG A 34 7.98 13.77 5.77
CA ARG A 34 7.14 13.25 6.86
C ARG A 34 6.42 11.98 6.40
N VAL A 35 6.94 10.85 6.79
CA VAL A 35 6.31 9.55 6.57
C VAL A 35 5.91 8.98 7.94
N PRO A 36 4.66 8.55 8.15
CA PRO A 36 4.27 7.89 9.38
C PRO A 36 5.22 6.75 9.72
N ASN A 37 5.47 6.53 11.01
CA ASN A 37 6.29 5.43 11.46
C ASN A 37 5.70 4.08 11.00
N GLY A 38 6.33 2.97 11.32
CA GLY A 38 5.83 1.65 10.98
C GLY A 38 6.93 0.63 10.76
N PHE A 39 6.49 -0.58 10.44
CA PHE A 39 7.37 -1.70 10.17
C PHE A 39 6.81 -2.56 9.02
N VAL A 40 7.66 -3.42 8.49
CA VAL A 40 7.35 -4.30 7.36
C VAL A 40 7.56 -5.74 7.77
N ILE A 41 6.55 -6.56 7.56
CA ILE A 41 6.67 -8.00 7.56
C ILE A 41 7.16 -8.38 6.18
N THR A 42 8.38 -8.93 6.08
CA THR A 42 9.01 -9.25 4.81
C THR A 42 8.30 -10.40 4.10
N ALA A 43 8.44 -10.47 2.78
CA ALA A 43 7.87 -11.57 1.98
C ALA A 43 8.36 -12.95 2.44
N GLU A 44 9.53 -13.02 3.05
CA GLU A 44 10.15 -14.23 3.59
C GLU A 44 9.34 -14.87 4.74
N ALA A 45 8.41 -14.15 5.36
CA ALA A 45 7.52 -14.72 6.39
C ALA A 45 6.43 -15.63 5.80
N TYR A 46 6.01 -15.40 4.55
CA TYR A 46 4.90 -16.13 3.93
C TYR A 46 5.13 -17.63 3.83
N PRO A 47 6.30 -18.16 3.43
CA PRO A 47 6.54 -19.60 3.35
C PRO A 47 6.27 -20.36 4.66
N SER A 48 6.60 -19.77 5.82
CA SER A 48 6.32 -20.39 7.12
C SER A 48 4.84 -20.34 7.47
N PHE A 49 4.15 -19.29 7.07
CA PHE A 49 2.72 -19.12 7.28
C PHE A 49 1.89 -20.11 6.44
N ILE A 50 2.23 -20.30 5.16
CA ILE A 50 1.47 -21.16 4.24
C ILE A 50 1.82 -22.65 4.39
N ALA A 51 2.93 -23.00 5.03
CA ALA A 51 3.42 -24.36 5.13
C ALA A 51 2.37 -25.40 5.58
N PRO A 52 1.53 -25.14 6.61
CA PRO A 52 0.54 -26.13 7.06
C PRO A 52 -0.57 -26.42 6.04
N LEU A 53 -0.75 -25.55 5.05
CA LEU A 53 -1.82 -25.66 4.05
C LEU A 53 -1.31 -26.18 2.69
N ARG A 54 -0.01 -26.34 2.50
CA ARG A 54 0.58 -26.66 1.19
C ARG A 54 -0.02 -27.91 0.55
N ASP A 55 -0.06 -29.01 1.27
CA ASP A 55 -0.56 -30.29 0.75
C ASP A 55 -2.07 -30.23 0.48
N LYS A 56 -2.82 -29.57 1.37
CA LYS A 56 -4.25 -29.35 1.20
C LYS A 56 -4.56 -28.53 -0.04
N ILE A 57 -3.80 -27.49 -0.27
CA ILE A 57 -3.93 -26.62 -1.46
C ILE A 57 -3.54 -27.39 -2.72
N ALA A 58 -2.44 -28.13 -2.69
CA ALA A 58 -1.99 -28.94 -3.83
C ALA A 58 -3.04 -29.99 -4.21
N ALA A 59 -3.64 -30.65 -3.25
CA ALA A 59 -4.71 -31.63 -3.49
C ALA A 59 -5.99 -30.99 -4.08
N ARG A 60 -6.25 -29.72 -3.79
CA ARG A 60 -7.43 -28.99 -4.30
C ARG A 60 -7.25 -28.43 -5.71
N LEU A 61 -6.03 -28.12 -6.12
CA LEU A 61 -5.71 -27.50 -7.40
C LEU A 61 -5.15 -28.52 -8.40
N THR A 62 -6.02 -29.41 -8.89
CA THR A 62 -5.68 -30.36 -9.97
C THR A 62 -5.78 -29.65 -11.34
N ASP A 63 -5.20 -30.25 -12.37
CA ASP A 63 -5.28 -29.73 -13.74
C ASP A 63 -6.72 -29.60 -14.23
N ASP A 64 -7.61 -30.52 -13.88
CA ASP A 64 -9.03 -30.49 -14.25
C ASP A 64 -9.72 -29.27 -13.60
N VAL A 65 -9.47 -29.04 -12.32
CA VAL A 65 -10.03 -27.90 -11.57
C VAL A 65 -9.55 -26.57 -12.14
N VAL A 66 -8.26 -26.47 -12.47
CA VAL A 66 -7.69 -25.19 -12.97
C VAL A 66 -8.18 -24.89 -14.39
N ASN A 67 -8.52 -25.90 -15.17
CA ASN A 67 -9.04 -25.71 -16.53
C ASN A 67 -10.58 -25.46 -16.59
N ASP A 68 -11.30 -25.69 -15.48
CA ASP A 68 -12.71 -25.33 -15.36
C ASP A 68 -12.88 -24.00 -14.59
N PRO A 69 -13.37 -22.91 -15.22
CA PRO A 69 -13.48 -21.63 -14.56
C PRO A 69 -14.40 -21.62 -13.33
N ALA A 70 -15.45 -22.40 -13.30
CA ALA A 70 -16.40 -22.46 -12.19
C ALA A 70 -15.79 -23.22 -11.00
N GLU A 71 -15.18 -24.36 -11.26
CA GLU A 71 -14.46 -25.17 -10.27
C GLU A 71 -13.25 -24.40 -9.69
N LEU A 72 -12.54 -23.66 -10.54
CA LEU A 72 -11.41 -22.83 -10.13
C LEU A 72 -11.85 -21.70 -9.20
N GLU A 73 -12.97 -20.99 -9.49
CA GLU A 73 -13.46 -19.94 -8.61
C GLU A 73 -13.93 -20.49 -7.25
N GLY A 74 -14.62 -21.65 -7.25
CA GLY A 74 -14.99 -22.36 -6.03
C GLY A 74 -13.76 -22.73 -5.19
N SER A 75 -12.78 -23.37 -5.83
CA SER A 75 -11.52 -23.76 -5.20
C SER A 75 -10.73 -22.57 -4.66
N ALA A 76 -10.65 -21.50 -5.44
CA ALA A 76 -9.98 -20.26 -5.02
C ALA A 76 -10.66 -19.65 -3.78
N THR A 77 -11.98 -19.73 -3.70
CA THR A 77 -12.75 -19.24 -2.54
C THR A 77 -12.44 -20.07 -1.29
N GLU A 78 -12.52 -21.38 -1.39
CA GLU A 78 -12.16 -22.28 -0.29
C GLU A 78 -10.73 -22.07 0.21
N ILE A 79 -9.76 -21.93 -0.70
CA ILE A 79 -8.36 -21.71 -0.36
C ILE A 79 -8.21 -20.36 0.37
N ARG A 80 -8.88 -19.30 -0.09
CA ARG A 80 -8.85 -18.01 0.60
C ARG A 80 -9.44 -18.09 2.00
N GLU A 81 -10.49 -18.86 2.21
CA GLU A 81 -11.08 -19.09 3.53
C GLU A 81 -10.10 -19.83 4.46
N TRP A 82 -9.47 -20.92 3.99
CA TRP A 82 -8.48 -21.66 4.79
C TRP A 82 -7.31 -20.75 5.22
N ILE A 83 -6.78 -19.95 4.29
CA ILE A 83 -5.67 -19.03 4.55
C ILE A 83 -6.13 -17.89 5.47
N GLY A 84 -7.31 -17.32 5.23
CA GLY A 84 -7.86 -16.23 6.06
C GLY A 84 -8.17 -16.63 7.49
N ALA A 85 -8.45 -17.93 7.72
CA ALA A 85 -8.65 -18.51 9.04
C ALA A 85 -7.35 -19.00 9.72
N GLN A 86 -6.22 -18.99 8.99
CA GLN A 86 -4.94 -19.46 9.50
C GLN A 86 -4.42 -18.54 10.60
N VAL A 87 -3.96 -19.12 11.69
CA VAL A 87 -3.29 -18.41 12.78
C VAL A 87 -1.84 -18.12 12.38
N LEU A 88 -1.34 -16.94 12.71
CA LEU A 88 0.08 -16.64 12.49
C LEU A 88 0.97 -17.62 13.29
N PRO A 89 2.08 -18.11 12.71
CA PRO A 89 3.08 -18.86 13.46
C PRO A 89 3.49 -18.10 14.72
N ALA A 90 3.63 -18.79 15.84
CA ALA A 90 3.88 -18.16 17.14
C ALA A 90 5.12 -17.24 17.13
N ALA A 91 6.19 -17.66 16.45
CA ALA A 91 7.39 -16.84 16.30
C ALA A 91 7.12 -15.54 15.53
N LEU A 92 6.37 -15.60 14.42
CA LEU A 92 6.01 -14.42 13.65
C LEU A 92 5.09 -13.49 14.45
N ARG A 93 4.11 -14.06 15.16
CA ARG A 93 3.22 -13.27 16.03
C ARG A 93 4.00 -12.51 17.09
N ALA A 94 4.95 -13.17 17.77
CA ALA A 94 5.79 -12.54 18.79
C ALA A 94 6.67 -11.40 18.21
N GLU A 95 7.22 -11.57 16.99
CA GLU A 95 7.95 -10.50 16.31
C GLU A 95 7.04 -9.30 15.98
N VAL A 96 5.81 -9.56 15.53
CA VAL A 96 4.84 -8.50 15.25
C VAL A 96 4.45 -7.77 16.54
N GLU A 97 4.20 -8.49 17.64
CA GLU A 97 3.90 -7.90 18.96
C GLU A 97 5.05 -7.00 19.43
N THR A 98 6.30 -7.48 19.33
CA THR A 98 7.49 -6.70 19.68
C THR A 98 7.59 -5.42 18.82
N ALA A 99 7.31 -5.50 17.53
CA ALA A 99 7.34 -4.34 16.64
C ALA A 99 6.21 -3.35 16.94
N LEU A 100 5.03 -3.83 17.35
CA LEU A 100 3.93 -3.00 17.81
C LEU A 100 4.27 -2.27 19.11
N ASP A 101 4.94 -2.95 20.05
CA ASP A 101 5.35 -2.35 21.32
C ASP A 101 6.42 -1.27 21.14
N ALA A 102 7.17 -1.32 20.04
CA ALA A 102 8.11 -0.27 19.67
C ALA A 102 7.44 1.01 19.15
N LEU A 103 6.15 0.95 18.74
CA LEU A 103 5.37 2.13 18.41
C LEU A 103 4.91 2.84 19.69
N SER A 104 4.78 4.18 19.65
CA SER A 104 4.23 4.94 20.77
C SER A 104 2.76 4.57 21.05
N ALA A 105 2.28 4.82 22.26
CA ALA A 105 0.91 4.52 22.64
C ALA A 105 -0.11 5.21 21.71
N SER A 106 0.16 6.46 21.30
CA SER A 106 -0.70 7.19 20.36
C SER A 106 -0.67 6.62 18.93
N GLU A 107 0.45 6.03 18.50
CA GLU A 107 0.58 5.39 17.18
C GLU A 107 -0.15 4.05 17.11
N ARG A 108 -0.36 3.38 18.25
CA ARG A 108 -1.04 2.06 18.32
C ARG A 108 -2.57 2.12 18.34
N THR A 109 -3.15 3.30 18.42
CA THR A 109 -4.62 3.47 18.55
C THR A 109 -5.40 3.01 17.32
N SER A 110 -4.81 3.14 16.14
CA SER A 110 -5.40 2.70 14.88
C SER A 110 -4.30 2.46 13.85
N LEU A 111 -4.31 1.32 13.23
CA LEU A 111 -3.27 0.89 12.30
C LEU A 111 -3.85 0.54 10.92
N ILE A 112 -2.98 0.53 9.92
CA ILE A 112 -3.30 0.05 8.57
C ILE A 112 -2.27 -0.99 8.14
N ALA A 113 -2.77 -2.11 7.61
CA ALA A 113 -1.96 -3.13 6.94
C ALA A 113 -2.10 -3.00 5.43
N ARG A 114 -0.98 -2.90 4.71
CA ARG A 114 -0.96 -2.68 3.26
C ARG A 114 -0.03 -3.69 2.59
N SER A 115 -0.50 -4.36 1.54
CA SER A 115 0.38 -5.19 0.70
C SER A 115 1.46 -4.33 0.02
N SER A 116 2.69 -4.83 0.04
CA SER A 116 3.85 -4.23 -0.59
C SER A 116 4.56 -5.28 -1.44
N THR A 117 4.32 -5.23 -2.75
CA THR A 117 4.83 -6.21 -3.71
C THR A 117 6.13 -5.73 -4.34
N ALA A 118 6.99 -6.64 -4.79
CA ALA A 118 8.12 -6.30 -5.65
C ALA A 118 7.63 -5.76 -7.01
N ALA A 119 8.44 -4.94 -7.68
CA ALA A 119 8.02 -4.25 -8.91
C ALA A 119 7.66 -5.22 -10.04
N ASP A 120 8.41 -6.31 -10.15
CA ASP A 120 8.26 -7.28 -11.23
C ASP A 120 7.08 -8.25 -10.98
N ASP A 121 6.70 -8.46 -9.73
CA ASP A 121 5.62 -9.38 -9.34
C ASP A 121 4.23 -8.83 -9.62
N LEU A 122 4.03 -7.50 -9.60
CA LEU A 122 2.73 -6.87 -9.90
C LEU A 122 2.26 -7.15 -11.33
N ALA A 123 3.20 -7.22 -12.28
CA ALA A 123 2.89 -7.43 -13.69
C ALA A 123 2.92 -8.91 -14.09
N THR A 124 3.65 -9.76 -13.34
CA THR A 124 4.06 -11.09 -13.81
C THR A 124 3.56 -12.26 -12.96
N SER A 125 3.32 -12.07 -11.67
CA SER A 125 3.06 -13.22 -10.77
C SER A 125 1.73 -13.18 -10.04
N PHE A 126 1.13 -12.02 -9.85
CA PHE A 126 -0.02 -11.88 -8.96
C PHE A 126 -1.35 -11.56 -9.66
N GLY A 127 -1.29 -11.03 -10.89
CA GLY A 127 -2.50 -10.56 -11.57
C GLY A 127 -3.17 -9.36 -10.87
N ALA A 128 -4.23 -8.83 -11.49
CA ALA A 128 -5.00 -7.74 -10.93
C ALA A 128 -5.79 -8.19 -9.67
N GLY A 129 -5.90 -7.32 -8.67
CA GLY A 129 -6.75 -7.54 -7.50
C GLY A 129 -6.06 -8.11 -6.26
N VAL A 130 -4.72 -8.25 -6.26
CA VAL A 130 -3.96 -8.75 -5.10
C VAL A 130 -3.61 -7.62 -4.12
N ALA A 131 -3.50 -6.37 -4.60
CA ALA A 131 -3.25 -5.24 -3.72
C ALA A 131 -4.41 -5.03 -2.72
N ARG A 132 -4.10 -5.10 -1.43
CA ARG A 132 -5.06 -4.95 -0.33
C ARG A 132 -4.55 -3.93 0.69
N ALA A 133 -5.52 -3.22 1.29
CA ALA A 133 -5.29 -2.39 2.46
C ALA A 133 -6.42 -2.64 3.46
N TYR A 134 -6.06 -2.87 4.71
CA TYR A 134 -6.97 -3.06 5.84
C TYR A 134 -6.67 -1.94 6.83
N ALA A 135 -7.61 -1.05 7.02
CA ALA A 135 -7.47 0.15 7.84
C ALA A 135 -8.35 0.07 9.10
N GLY A 136 -8.01 0.85 10.12
CA GLY A 136 -8.72 0.87 11.38
C GLY A 136 -8.49 -0.39 12.20
N LEU A 137 -7.26 -0.92 12.19
CA LEU A 137 -6.91 -2.12 12.94
C LEU A 137 -6.48 -1.74 14.36
N VAL A 138 -7.08 -2.41 15.35
CA VAL A 138 -6.80 -2.19 16.78
C VAL A 138 -6.30 -3.50 17.41
N GLY A 139 -5.10 -3.46 17.96
CA GLY A 139 -4.49 -4.60 18.63
C GLY A 139 -3.98 -5.71 17.71
N ILE A 140 -3.25 -6.64 18.33
CA ILE A 140 -2.54 -7.70 17.60
C ILE A 140 -3.48 -8.68 16.88
N ASP A 141 -4.64 -8.95 17.42
CA ASP A 141 -5.54 -9.96 16.82
C ASP A 141 -6.15 -9.48 15.50
N GLU A 142 -6.50 -8.20 15.40
CA GLU A 142 -6.98 -7.63 14.14
C GLU A 142 -5.87 -7.53 13.11
N ILE A 143 -4.67 -7.18 13.54
CA ILE A 143 -3.49 -7.13 12.67
C ILE A 143 -3.17 -8.53 12.15
N ALA A 144 -3.18 -9.56 13.00
CA ALA A 144 -2.95 -10.94 12.60
C ALA A 144 -3.97 -11.42 11.56
N ARG A 145 -5.25 -11.11 11.79
CA ARG A 145 -6.32 -11.41 10.81
C ARG A 145 -6.13 -10.63 9.50
N ALA A 146 -5.70 -9.36 9.56
CA ALA A 146 -5.45 -8.55 8.36
C ALA A 146 -4.28 -9.10 7.55
N ILE A 147 -3.21 -9.56 8.21
CA ILE A 147 -2.06 -10.22 7.59
C ILE A 147 -2.52 -11.49 6.83
N ALA A 148 -3.25 -12.37 7.50
CA ALA A 148 -3.77 -13.60 6.90
C ALA A 148 -4.66 -13.31 5.69
N ARG A 149 -5.60 -12.34 5.81
CA ARG A 149 -6.47 -11.91 4.70
C ARG A 149 -5.70 -11.27 3.56
N ALA A 150 -4.64 -10.51 3.87
CA ALA A 150 -3.80 -9.93 2.83
C ALA A 150 -3.13 -11.03 2.01
N TRP A 151 -2.53 -12.02 2.64
CA TRP A 151 -1.93 -13.15 1.94
C TRP A 151 -2.94 -14.06 1.26
N ALA A 152 -4.16 -14.18 1.78
CA ALA A 152 -5.24 -14.90 1.10
C ALA A 152 -5.57 -14.28 -0.28
N ALA A 153 -5.36 -12.98 -0.47
CA ALA A 153 -5.60 -12.31 -1.76
C ALA A 153 -4.70 -12.84 -2.90
N LEU A 154 -3.59 -13.51 -2.60
CA LEU A 154 -2.75 -14.22 -3.58
C LEU A 154 -3.49 -15.36 -4.30
N TRP A 155 -4.60 -15.80 -3.74
CA TRP A 155 -5.33 -17.01 -4.15
C TRP A 155 -6.67 -16.68 -4.83
N ASN A 156 -6.73 -15.58 -5.58
CA ASN A 156 -7.84 -15.38 -6.51
C ASN A 156 -7.68 -16.27 -7.76
N SER A 157 -8.79 -16.67 -8.37
CA SER A 157 -8.82 -17.57 -9.53
C SER A 157 -7.93 -17.15 -10.67
N ARG A 158 -7.90 -15.84 -10.97
CA ARG A 158 -7.04 -15.26 -12.02
C ARG A 158 -5.56 -15.45 -11.71
N ALA A 159 -5.13 -15.21 -10.46
CA ALA A 159 -3.74 -15.36 -10.05
C ALA A 159 -3.32 -16.84 -10.06
N ILE A 160 -4.19 -17.74 -9.60
CA ILE A 160 -3.95 -19.18 -9.64
C ILE A 160 -3.80 -19.65 -11.09
N TYR A 161 -4.74 -19.29 -11.97
CA TYR A 161 -4.68 -19.65 -13.39
C TYR A 161 -3.43 -19.10 -14.07
N TYR A 162 -3.07 -17.85 -13.79
CA TYR A 162 -1.85 -17.24 -14.35
C TYR A 162 -0.60 -18.01 -13.95
N ARG A 163 -0.43 -18.30 -12.64
CA ARG A 163 0.72 -19.07 -12.14
C ARG A 163 0.77 -20.47 -12.75
N TRP A 164 -0.40 -21.13 -12.84
CA TRP A 164 -0.49 -22.45 -13.47
C TRP A 164 -0.05 -22.42 -14.95
N ARG A 165 -0.56 -21.46 -15.73
CA ARG A 165 -0.18 -21.27 -17.14
C ARG A 165 1.32 -20.99 -17.30
N LYS A 166 1.94 -20.26 -16.36
CA LYS A 166 3.37 -19.92 -16.34
C LYS A 166 4.24 -20.98 -15.68
N LYS A 167 3.68 -22.07 -15.19
CA LYS A 167 4.38 -23.14 -14.43
C LYS A 167 5.11 -22.60 -13.20
N ILE A 168 4.58 -21.57 -12.57
CA ILE A 168 5.07 -21.02 -11.29
C ILE A 168 4.45 -21.87 -10.17
N VAL A 169 5.29 -22.29 -9.23
CA VAL A 169 4.80 -23.04 -8.03
C VAL A 169 3.82 -22.18 -7.26
N GLN A 170 2.61 -22.68 -7.03
CA GLN A 170 1.48 -21.89 -6.49
C GLN A 170 1.76 -21.24 -5.13
N THR A 171 2.65 -21.83 -4.31
CA THR A 171 2.96 -21.35 -2.95
C THR A 171 4.23 -20.49 -2.87
N GLU A 172 4.95 -20.29 -3.97
CA GLU A 172 6.17 -19.46 -3.98
C GLU A 172 5.90 -17.94 -3.96
N PRO A 173 4.91 -17.42 -4.73
CA PRO A 173 4.68 -15.99 -4.77
C PRO A 173 4.28 -15.45 -3.40
N ALA A 174 5.01 -14.45 -2.96
CA ALA A 174 4.81 -13.79 -1.68
C ALA A 174 4.95 -12.27 -1.83
N PHE A 175 4.35 -11.53 -0.92
CA PHE A 175 4.59 -10.10 -0.80
C PHE A 175 4.76 -9.70 0.67
N ALA A 176 5.44 -8.59 0.87
CA ALA A 176 5.59 -8.00 2.18
C ALA A 176 4.32 -7.27 2.63
N ILE A 177 4.14 -7.12 3.92
CA ILE A 177 3.03 -6.37 4.50
C ILE A 177 3.60 -5.21 5.30
N LEU A 178 3.21 -4.00 4.92
CA LEU A 178 3.56 -2.77 5.60
C LEU A 178 2.48 -2.46 6.65
N ILE A 179 2.88 -2.30 7.90
CA ILE A 179 2.03 -1.86 9.02
C ILE A 179 2.43 -0.44 9.39
N GLN A 180 1.46 0.47 9.43
CA GLN A 180 1.66 1.87 9.78
C GLN A 180 0.54 2.39 10.67
N PRO A 181 0.81 3.38 11.56
CA PRO A 181 -0.25 4.16 12.19
C PRO A 181 -1.14 4.83 11.17
N MET A 182 -2.44 4.83 11.45
CA MET A 182 -3.39 5.64 10.70
C MET A 182 -3.18 7.11 11.01
N VAL A 183 -3.24 7.92 9.98
CA VAL A 183 -3.25 9.38 10.11
C VAL A 183 -4.70 9.86 10.23
N ARG A 184 -5.02 10.58 11.30
CA ARG A 184 -6.33 11.28 11.43
C ARG A 184 -6.29 12.49 10.48
N ALA A 185 -6.72 12.26 9.24
CA ALA A 185 -6.64 13.25 8.19
C ALA A 185 -7.89 14.12 8.13
N ASP A 186 -7.73 15.43 7.98
CA ASP A 186 -8.82 16.35 7.63
C ASP A 186 -9.18 16.21 6.15
N SER A 187 -8.16 16.03 5.32
CA SER A 187 -8.28 15.69 3.91
C SER A 187 -7.11 14.82 3.48
N ALA A 188 -7.33 14.01 2.46
CA ALA A 188 -6.32 13.12 1.89
C ALA A 188 -6.57 12.93 0.39
N GLY A 189 -5.55 12.44 -0.32
CA GLY A 189 -5.71 12.27 -1.76
C GLY A 189 -4.53 11.58 -2.43
N VAL A 190 -4.46 11.76 -3.73
CA VAL A 190 -3.43 11.18 -4.61
C VAL A 190 -2.87 12.28 -5.50
N ILE A 191 -1.56 12.25 -5.73
CA ILE A 191 -0.90 13.07 -6.74
C ILE A 191 -0.33 12.16 -7.82
N LEU A 192 -0.66 12.47 -9.06
CA LEU A 192 0.02 11.99 -10.24
C LEU A 192 1.06 13.04 -10.66
N THR A 193 2.33 12.68 -10.63
CA THR A 193 3.43 13.64 -10.83
C THR A 193 3.66 14.03 -12.28
N GLU A 194 2.90 13.47 -13.21
CA GLU A 194 2.74 13.89 -14.60
C GLU A 194 1.25 13.80 -14.95
N HIS A 195 0.79 14.57 -15.91
CA HIS A 195 -0.60 14.57 -16.32
C HIS A 195 -0.96 13.22 -16.96
N PRO A 196 -1.95 12.46 -16.42
CA PRO A 196 -2.18 11.05 -16.80
C PRO A 196 -2.67 10.86 -18.24
N ILE A 197 -3.33 11.88 -18.83
CA ILE A 197 -3.89 11.82 -20.18
C ILE A 197 -2.90 12.37 -21.21
N THR A 198 -2.35 13.57 -20.96
CA THR A 198 -1.45 14.25 -21.92
C THR A 198 -0.01 13.77 -21.83
N GLY A 199 0.40 13.18 -20.68
CA GLY A 199 1.79 12.84 -20.39
C GLY A 199 2.70 14.07 -20.13
N ASN A 200 2.09 15.26 -19.93
CA ASN A 200 2.83 16.49 -19.67
C ASN A 200 3.52 16.38 -18.30
N ARG A 201 4.84 16.44 -18.28
CA ARG A 201 5.67 16.33 -17.06
C ARG A 201 5.72 17.61 -16.25
N ASP A 202 5.36 18.74 -16.82
CA ASP A 202 5.29 20.02 -16.13
C ASP A 202 3.97 20.21 -15.38
N GLU A 203 3.03 19.27 -15.54
CA GLU A 203 1.75 19.27 -14.85
C GLU A 203 1.65 18.10 -13.87
N MET A 204 0.93 18.33 -12.78
CA MET A 204 0.52 17.31 -11.81
C MET A 204 -1.00 17.30 -11.69
N GLU A 205 -1.60 16.11 -11.62
CA GLU A 205 -3.00 15.95 -11.23
C GLU A 205 -3.07 15.64 -9.73
N ILE A 206 -3.89 16.38 -8.99
CA ILE A 206 -4.13 16.20 -7.56
C ILE A 206 -5.60 15.85 -7.37
N LYS A 207 -5.90 14.71 -6.79
CA LYS A 207 -7.25 14.30 -6.39
C LYS A 207 -7.37 14.30 -4.89
N SER A 208 -8.42 14.92 -4.33
CA SER A 208 -8.57 15.15 -2.90
C SER A 208 -9.98 14.86 -2.41
N VAL A 209 -10.09 14.26 -1.22
CA VAL A 209 -11.35 14.05 -0.50
C VAL A 209 -11.19 14.47 0.96
N PHE A 210 -12.29 14.76 1.62
CA PHE A 210 -12.29 14.95 3.07
C PHE A 210 -12.02 13.63 3.80
N GLY A 211 -11.32 13.72 4.94
CA GLY A 211 -10.96 12.58 5.77
C GLY A 211 -9.92 11.68 5.11
N LEU A 212 -10.13 10.36 5.20
CA LEU A 212 -9.19 9.34 4.71
C LEU A 212 -9.25 9.19 3.19
N GLY A 213 -8.08 9.00 2.56
CA GLY A 213 -7.93 8.91 1.10
C GLY A 213 -8.38 7.58 0.45
N MET A 214 -8.86 6.62 1.21
CA MET A 214 -9.30 5.32 0.67
C MET A 214 -10.38 5.44 -0.43
N PRO A 215 -11.38 6.35 -0.31
CA PRO A 215 -12.42 6.49 -1.34
C PRO A 215 -11.89 6.92 -2.71
N VAL A 216 -10.81 7.70 -2.75
CA VAL A 216 -10.16 8.09 -4.03
C VAL A 216 -9.58 6.87 -4.73
N MET A 217 -8.99 5.94 -3.94
CA MET A 217 -8.30 4.77 -4.49
C MET A 217 -9.25 3.69 -5.03
N ASN A 218 -10.46 3.59 -4.47
CA ASN A 218 -11.46 2.59 -4.86
C ASN A 218 -12.59 3.13 -5.72
N GLY A 219 -12.55 4.43 -6.07
CA GLY A 219 -13.55 5.09 -6.89
C GLY A 219 -14.94 5.24 -6.24
N ARG A 220 -15.00 5.14 -4.90
CA ARG A 220 -16.27 5.18 -4.18
C ARG A 220 -16.85 6.59 -4.08
N PHE A 221 -15.99 7.61 -3.99
CA PHE A 221 -16.37 9.02 -3.94
C PHE A 221 -15.75 9.75 -5.12
N HIS A 222 -16.44 10.75 -5.62
CA HIS A 222 -15.88 11.69 -6.58
C HIS A 222 -14.97 12.66 -5.83
N PRO A 223 -13.66 12.71 -6.15
CA PRO A 223 -12.75 13.64 -5.53
C PRO A 223 -12.85 15.05 -6.14
N ASP A 224 -12.39 16.05 -5.41
CA ASP A 224 -11.96 17.30 -6.02
C ASP A 224 -10.70 17.03 -6.84
N GLU A 225 -10.61 17.63 -8.03
CA GLU A 225 -9.48 17.49 -8.95
C GLU A 225 -8.83 18.84 -9.22
N PHE A 226 -7.51 18.86 -9.22
CA PHE A 226 -6.72 20.06 -9.47
C PHE A 226 -5.59 19.73 -10.44
N ILE A 227 -5.35 20.60 -11.41
CA ILE A 227 -4.16 20.57 -12.25
C ILE A 227 -3.19 21.65 -11.74
N PHE A 228 -1.99 21.22 -11.41
CA PHE A 228 -0.92 22.09 -10.91
C PHE A 228 0.21 22.17 -11.94
N ASP A 229 0.50 23.38 -12.41
CA ASP A 229 1.62 23.67 -13.30
C ASP A 229 2.88 23.92 -12.46
N LYS A 230 3.88 23.05 -12.60
CA LYS A 230 5.14 23.11 -11.85
C LYS A 230 6.01 24.30 -12.26
N SER A 231 5.93 24.70 -13.54
CA SER A 231 6.73 25.81 -14.07
C SER A 231 6.24 27.16 -13.56
N LYS A 232 4.92 27.31 -13.45
CA LYS A 232 4.27 28.51 -12.93
C LYS A 232 4.07 28.47 -11.41
N ASN A 233 4.19 27.25 -10.81
CA ASN A 233 3.92 26.98 -9.40
C ASN A 233 2.50 27.42 -8.97
N GLU A 234 1.51 27.12 -9.82
CA GLU A 234 0.11 27.49 -9.61
C GLU A 234 -0.87 26.39 -10.05
N ILE A 235 -2.08 26.44 -9.50
CA ILE A 235 -3.20 25.59 -9.94
C ILE A 235 -3.85 26.26 -11.16
N THR A 236 -3.81 25.60 -12.30
CA THR A 236 -4.33 26.09 -13.58
C THR A 236 -5.74 25.63 -13.88
N ASP A 237 -6.17 24.51 -13.30
CA ASP A 237 -7.53 24.00 -13.45
C ASP A 237 -8.06 23.38 -12.17
N ARG A 238 -9.40 23.43 -11.96
CA ARG A 238 -10.09 22.95 -10.76
C ARG A 238 -11.45 22.40 -11.11
N THR A 239 -11.69 21.17 -10.72
CA THR A 239 -13.03 20.60 -10.66
C THR A 239 -13.36 20.26 -9.21
N GLN A 240 -14.33 20.96 -8.65
CA GLN A 240 -14.74 20.74 -7.25
C GLN A 240 -16.12 20.11 -7.22
N VAL A 241 -16.28 19.11 -6.35
CA VAL A 241 -17.52 18.36 -6.18
C VAL A 241 -18.02 18.47 -4.74
N GLU A 242 -19.31 18.34 -4.61
CA GLU A 242 -19.95 18.31 -3.29
C GLU A 242 -19.69 16.96 -2.62
N GLN A 243 -19.04 16.99 -1.46
CA GLN A 243 -18.71 15.79 -0.69
C GLN A 243 -19.56 15.79 0.60
N ALA A 244 -20.57 14.93 0.61
CA ALA A 244 -21.53 14.83 1.74
C ALA A 244 -21.05 13.86 2.83
N ILE A 245 -20.09 12.98 2.51
CA ILE A 245 -19.59 11.91 3.40
C ILE A 245 -18.06 11.93 3.39
N ARG A 246 -17.48 11.69 4.56
CA ARG A 246 -16.03 11.42 4.70
C ARG A 246 -15.79 10.10 5.43
N LEU A 247 -14.66 9.47 5.21
CA LEU A 247 -14.15 8.42 6.08
C LEU A 247 -13.22 9.03 7.13
N ALA A 248 -13.39 8.64 8.38
CA ALA A 248 -12.54 9.10 9.48
C ALA A 248 -12.16 7.92 10.39
N VAL A 249 -11.15 8.13 11.24
CA VAL A 249 -10.84 7.21 12.33
C VAL A 249 -11.67 7.62 13.54
N GLY A 250 -12.55 6.74 13.99
CA GLY A 250 -13.36 6.92 15.18
C GLY A 250 -12.54 6.91 16.48
N ASP A 251 -13.21 7.16 17.60
CA ASP A 251 -12.56 7.17 18.92
C ASP A 251 -12.11 5.78 19.36
N ASP A 252 -12.78 4.74 18.88
CA ASP A 252 -12.43 3.33 19.09
C ASP A 252 -11.26 2.86 18.19
N GLY A 253 -10.77 3.71 17.29
CA GLY A 253 -9.68 3.42 16.35
C GLY A 253 -10.13 2.80 15.04
N HIS A 254 -11.39 2.44 14.87
CA HIS A 254 -11.91 1.88 13.62
C HIS A 254 -12.25 2.97 12.60
N VAL A 255 -12.35 2.58 11.33
CA VAL A 255 -12.76 3.50 10.26
C VAL A 255 -14.27 3.55 10.20
N GLU A 256 -14.81 4.76 10.22
CA GLU A 256 -16.24 5.02 10.14
C GLU A 256 -16.59 6.04 9.05
N GLU A 257 -17.83 6.01 8.59
CA GLU A 257 -18.40 7.03 7.71
C GLU A 257 -19.03 8.14 8.55
N GLN A 258 -18.68 9.38 8.22
CA GLN A 258 -19.24 10.57 8.87
C GLN A 258 -19.91 11.45 7.84
N VAL A 259 -21.17 11.85 8.13
CA VAL A 259 -21.90 12.83 7.31
C VAL A 259 -21.33 14.21 7.55
N MET A 260 -21.05 14.95 6.50
CA MET A 260 -20.57 16.33 6.58
C MET A 260 -21.76 17.28 6.84
N PRO A 261 -21.63 18.23 7.79
CA PRO A 261 -22.75 19.11 8.20
C PRO A 261 -23.25 20.07 7.12
N ALA A 262 -22.50 20.31 6.11
CA ALA A 262 -22.88 20.96 4.85
C ALA A 262 -21.97 20.40 3.77
N ALA A 263 -22.54 20.12 2.62
CA ALA A 263 -21.77 19.71 1.46
C ALA A 263 -20.72 20.79 1.15
N ARG A 264 -19.45 20.39 1.23
CA ARG A 264 -18.32 21.28 1.02
C ARG A 264 -17.37 20.66 0.01
N SER A 265 -16.74 21.50 -0.79
CA SER A 265 -15.56 21.11 -1.54
C SER A 265 -14.33 21.11 -0.60
N CYS A 266 -13.39 20.24 -0.85
CA CYS A 266 -12.19 20.10 -0.05
C CYS A 266 -11.40 21.43 0.03
N PRO A 267 -10.76 21.76 1.16
CA PRO A 267 -9.88 22.94 1.24
C PRO A 267 -8.83 22.89 0.13
N GLN A 268 -8.61 24.02 -0.52
CA GLN A 268 -7.60 24.12 -1.57
C GLN A 268 -6.25 23.65 -1.04
N PRO A 269 -5.50 22.84 -1.82
CA PRO A 269 -4.13 22.53 -1.45
C PRO A 269 -3.37 23.85 -1.27
N LYS A 270 -2.79 24.04 -0.09
CA LYS A 270 -1.90 25.19 0.14
C LYS A 270 -0.73 25.09 -0.83
N PRO A 271 -0.23 26.19 -1.38
CA PRO A 271 0.89 26.16 -2.30
C PRO A 271 2.02 25.33 -1.67
N ILE A 272 2.42 24.30 -2.41
CA ILE A 272 3.52 23.42 -2.00
C ILE A 272 4.77 24.28 -2.04
N ARG A 273 5.24 24.74 -0.90
CA ARG A 273 6.60 25.27 -0.81
C ARG A 273 7.53 24.07 -0.94
N LEU A 274 7.94 23.77 -2.17
CA LEU A 274 9.10 22.93 -2.41
C LEU A 274 10.27 23.61 -1.69
N ARG A 275 10.59 23.19 -0.48
CA ARG A 275 11.86 23.57 0.14
C ARG A 275 12.92 22.97 -0.78
N SER A 276 13.59 23.81 -1.55
CA SER A 276 14.81 23.44 -2.22
C SER A 276 15.68 22.72 -1.20
N PRO A 277 16.21 21.53 -1.49
CA PRO A 277 17.18 20.90 -0.63
C PRO A 277 18.49 21.68 -0.70
N THR A 278 18.57 22.83 0.02
CA THR A 278 19.83 23.51 0.28
C THR A 278 20.59 22.74 1.35
N ARG A 279 20.93 21.50 1.04
CA ARG A 279 22.05 20.84 1.70
C ARG A 279 23.11 20.64 0.62
N LYS A 280 24.15 21.47 0.70
CA LYS A 280 25.39 21.29 -0.05
C LYS A 280 25.80 19.82 0.12
N LEU A 281 25.59 19.02 -0.93
CA LEU A 281 26.25 17.74 -1.09
C LEU A 281 27.74 18.05 -1.14
N ARG A 282 28.47 17.72 -0.08
CA ARG A 282 29.93 17.65 -0.12
C ARG A 282 30.27 16.66 -1.24
N ASN A 283 30.97 17.18 -2.23
CA ASN A 283 31.53 16.40 -3.32
C ASN A 283 32.28 15.21 -2.80
N SER A 284 31.75 14.02 -3.06
CA SER A 284 32.48 12.77 -3.06
C SER A 284 32.44 12.25 -4.50
N PRO A 285 33.61 12.07 -5.16
CA PRO A 285 33.62 11.63 -6.54
C PRO A 285 33.50 10.11 -6.58
N ARG A 286 32.31 9.58 -6.70
CA ARG A 286 32.06 8.24 -7.23
C ARG A 286 30.89 8.30 -8.19
N SER A 287 31.25 8.50 -9.45
CA SER A 287 30.40 8.29 -10.61
C SER A 287 29.96 6.83 -10.67
N VAL A 288 28.71 6.55 -10.37
CA VAL A 288 28.04 5.33 -10.80
C VAL A 288 26.98 5.75 -11.81
N SER A 289 27.18 5.36 -13.05
CA SER A 289 26.31 5.60 -14.19
C SER A 289 25.01 4.80 -14.04
N ALA A 290 24.06 5.32 -13.33
CA ALA A 290 22.71 4.74 -13.15
C ALA A 290 21.64 5.49 -13.94
N SER A 291 22.00 6.24 -14.99
CA SER A 291 21.06 7.15 -15.67
C SER A 291 20.39 6.60 -16.94
N LYS A 292 20.52 5.33 -17.29
CA LYS A 292 19.96 4.82 -18.55
C LYS A 292 18.79 3.84 -18.47
N HIS A 293 18.31 3.44 -17.30
CA HIS A 293 17.18 2.50 -17.19
C HIS A 293 15.91 3.05 -16.54
N PHE A 294 15.84 4.35 -16.26
CA PHE A 294 14.73 4.95 -15.49
C PHE A 294 13.63 5.62 -16.34
N SER A 295 13.73 5.56 -17.68
CA SER A 295 12.89 6.39 -18.57
C SER A 295 11.65 5.71 -19.16
N ARG A 296 11.24 4.52 -18.71
CA ARG A 296 10.13 3.80 -19.37
C ARG A 296 9.01 3.24 -18.48
N ARG A 297 8.90 3.58 -17.21
CA ARG A 297 7.77 3.09 -16.37
C ARG A 297 7.11 4.22 -15.61
N ARG A 298 5.81 4.42 -15.85
CA ARG A 298 4.92 5.31 -15.10
C ARG A 298 4.98 4.94 -13.62
N LYS A 299 5.45 5.85 -12.78
CA LYS A 299 5.39 5.68 -11.32
C LYS A 299 4.12 6.34 -10.81
N ILE A 300 3.21 5.53 -10.30
CA ILE A 300 2.12 6.00 -9.44
C ILE A 300 2.72 6.09 -8.03
N SER A 301 2.98 7.31 -7.56
CA SER A 301 3.37 7.52 -6.17
C SER A 301 2.10 7.76 -5.34
N ASN A 302 1.70 6.77 -4.54
CA ASN A 302 0.64 6.94 -3.55
C ASN A 302 1.18 7.82 -2.41
N GLY A 303 1.02 9.14 -2.53
CA GLY A 303 1.35 10.10 -1.48
C GLY A 303 0.11 10.38 -0.62
N LEU A 304 0.19 10.15 0.68
CA LEU A 304 -0.77 10.65 1.66
C LEU A 304 -0.41 12.11 1.99
N TRP A 305 -1.40 12.99 1.89
CA TRP A 305 -1.29 14.38 2.30
C TRP A 305 -1.98 14.59 3.64
N GLN A 306 -1.33 15.32 4.52
CA GLN A 306 -1.93 15.86 5.73
C GLN A 306 -1.95 17.39 5.62
N THR A 307 -3.12 18.00 5.71
CA THR A 307 -3.26 19.41 6.07
C THR A 307 -3.59 19.48 7.56
N GLY A 308 -2.56 19.37 8.39
CA GLY A 308 -2.66 19.76 9.79
C GLY A 308 -2.30 21.23 9.95
N ASN A 309 -3.03 21.99 10.76
CA ASN A 309 -2.67 23.34 11.16
C ASN A 309 -1.27 23.36 11.77
N LEU A 310 -0.41 24.18 11.23
CA LEU A 310 0.65 24.88 11.92
C LEU A 310 0.19 26.30 12.12
#